data_7c8fff2d47b195a97cbf7a4cb5e78643
#
_entry.id   7c8fff2d47b195a97cbf7a4cb5e78643
#
_cell.length_a   1.000
_cell.length_b   1.000
_cell.length_c   1.000
_cell.angle_alpha   90.00
_cell.angle_beta   90.00
_cell.angle_gamma   90.00
#
_symmetry.space_group_name_H-M   'P 1'
#
loop_
_entity.id
_entity.type
_entity.pdbx_description
1 polymer ?
#
loop_
_entity_poly.entity_id
_entity_poly.type
_entity_poly.pdbx_seq_one_letter_code
_entity_poly.pdbx_strand_id
1 'polypeptide(L)'
;MTSTNTCSGAAGMPVTPPAQTMRRAPWFIAATRILSGLVAGSVLLAWCAPAARADEHIAVVKSDQILKESVPAKALSSQIDEMFRKRGADLQSRVNKFQSDASNFDKTSASLSADERAARQARLQTVNMALQRDRQYFADDLTQCQNQAYQAVLAIANKAIEQVAKQGNYDLIVEEGVYFNPRIDITDKVLAALASQPVPPLPDICKRSSK
;
A
#
# COMPACT_ATOMS: atom_id res chain seq x y z
N MET A 1 -46.76 2.62 9.77
CA MET A 1 -46.82 1.51 8.81
C MET A 1 -45.59 0.66 9.04
N THR A 2 -45.81 -0.39 9.76
CA THR A 2 -44.86 -1.42 10.20
C THR A 2 -44.63 -2.42 9.09
N SER A 3 -43.37 -2.74 8.77
CA SER A 3 -43.04 -3.93 8.01
C SER A 3 -41.90 -4.66 8.71
N THR A 4 -42.28 -5.69 9.38
CA THR A 4 -41.47 -6.77 9.93
C THR A 4 -40.98 -7.66 8.76
N ASN A 5 -39.67 -7.88 8.62
CA ASN A 5 -39.13 -8.96 7.79
C ASN A 5 -38.45 -10.01 8.65
N THR A 6 -39.04 -11.16 8.58
CA THR A 6 -38.76 -12.43 9.26
C THR A 6 -37.46 -13.03 8.79
N CYS A 7 -36.55 -13.37 9.68
CA CYS A 7 -35.42 -14.25 9.43
C CYS A 7 -35.88 -15.67 9.23
N SER A 8 -35.54 -16.27 8.08
CA SER A 8 -35.62 -17.71 7.84
C SER A 8 -34.24 -18.33 8.03
N GLY A 9 -34.15 -19.28 8.95
CA GLY A 9 -32.95 -20.02 9.27
C GLY A 9 -32.62 -21.05 8.19
N ALA A 10 -31.34 -21.25 7.95
CA ALA A 10 -30.80 -22.39 7.25
C ALA A 10 -29.82 -23.14 8.15
N ALA A 11 -30.17 -24.38 8.41
CA ALA A 11 -29.47 -25.30 9.30
C ALA A 11 -28.06 -25.64 8.79
N GLY A 12 -27.08 -25.53 9.68
CA GLY A 12 -25.73 -26.02 9.46
C GLY A 12 -25.69 -27.56 9.57
N MET A 13 -25.14 -28.20 8.57
CA MET A 13 -24.76 -29.61 8.59
C MET A 13 -23.38 -29.75 9.26
N PRO A 14 -23.20 -30.72 10.17
CA PRO A 14 -21.89 -31.02 10.74
C PRO A 14 -21.06 -31.84 9.74
N VAL A 15 -19.88 -31.36 9.41
CA VAL A 15 -18.86 -32.10 8.65
C VAL A 15 -18.16 -33.07 9.61
N THR A 16 -18.40 -34.34 9.48
CA THR A 16 -17.67 -35.40 10.16
C THR A 16 -16.36 -35.73 9.43
N PRO A 17 -15.20 -35.83 10.13
CA PRO A 17 -13.96 -36.26 9.51
C PRO A 17 -13.96 -37.81 9.28
N PRO A 18 -13.29 -38.29 8.25
CA PRO A 18 -13.24 -39.75 7.99
C PRO A 18 -12.34 -40.46 9.00
N ALA A 19 -12.86 -41.56 9.51
CA ALA A 19 -12.15 -42.49 10.40
C ALA A 19 -10.97 -43.14 9.67
N GLN A 20 -9.78 -42.95 10.20
CA GLN A 20 -8.60 -43.72 9.76
C GLN A 20 -8.63 -45.09 10.41
N THR A 21 -8.85 -46.09 9.59
CA THR A 21 -8.76 -47.50 9.96
C THR A 21 -7.30 -47.89 10.26
N MET A 22 -7.00 -48.11 11.54
CA MET A 22 -5.78 -48.80 11.96
C MET A 22 -5.78 -50.21 11.45
N ARG A 23 -4.94 -50.53 10.46
CA ARG A 23 -4.57 -51.89 10.12
C ARG A 23 -3.56 -52.41 11.14
N ARG A 24 -4.02 -53.25 12.06
CA ARG A 24 -3.17 -54.12 12.87
C ARG A 24 -2.67 -55.26 11.99
N ALA A 25 -1.39 -55.44 11.88
CA ALA A 25 -0.78 -56.68 11.42
C ALA A 25 -0.13 -57.41 12.61
N PRO A 26 -0.47 -58.65 12.84
CA PRO A 26 0.20 -59.48 13.84
C PRO A 26 1.33 -60.28 13.18
N TRP A 27 2.51 -60.29 13.72
CA TRP A 27 3.48 -61.34 13.41
C TRP A 27 4.28 -61.77 14.64
N PHE A 28 3.85 -62.86 15.08
CA PHE A 28 4.50 -64.13 15.60
C PHE A 28 5.90 -64.03 16.18
N ILE A 29 5.89 -64.28 17.45
CA ILE A 29 6.66 -65.15 18.32
C ILE A 29 7.73 -65.98 17.60
N ALA A 30 8.98 -65.81 17.95
CA ALA A 30 9.93 -66.89 18.00
C ALA A 30 10.85 -66.70 19.24
N ALA A 31 10.68 -67.58 20.18
CA ALA A 31 11.51 -67.71 21.35
C ALA A 31 12.86 -68.35 20.97
N THR A 32 13.97 -67.80 21.46
CA THR A 32 15.16 -68.64 21.71
C THR A 32 15.87 -68.09 22.96
N ARG A 33 15.92 -68.94 23.97
CA ARG A 33 16.73 -68.83 25.17
C ARG A 33 18.21 -69.02 24.79
N ILE A 34 19.13 -68.28 25.43
CA ILE A 34 20.40 -68.79 25.95
C ILE A 34 21.04 -67.66 26.79
N LEU A 35 21.06 -67.87 28.04
CA LEU A 35 22.13 -67.88 29.07
C LEU A 35 23.17 -66.76 29.11
N SER A 36 23.19 -66.16 30.29
CA SER A 36 24.36 -65.85 31.13
C SER A 36 25.36 -64.81 30.64
N GLY A 37 25.51 -63.75 31.43
CA GLY A 37 26.69 -62.92 31.47
C GLY A 37 26.45 -61.61 32.22
N LEU A 38 26.75 -61.64 33.52
CA LEU A 38 26.97 -60.45 34.35
C LEU A 38 27.88 -59.45 33.65
N VAL A 39 27.54 -58.16 33.63
CA VAL A 39 28.37 -57.09 34.20
C VAL A 39 27.55 -55.79 34.22
N ALA A 40 27.40 -55.24 35.41
CA ALA A 40 26.87 -53.92 35.69
C ALA A 40 27.72 -52.84 35.01
N GLY A 41 27.06 -51.96 34.31
CA GLY A 41 27.69 -50.78 33.72
C GLY A 41 26.60 -49.81 33.32
N SER A 42 25.94 -49.18 34.31
CA SER A 42 25.00 -48.08 34.08
C SER A 42 25.74 -46.86 33.61
N VAL A 43 25.90 -46.66 32.31
CA VAL A 43 26.26 -45.38 31.76
C VAL A 43 24.97 -44.74 31.26
N LEU A 44 24.31 -44.04 32.15
CA LEU A 44 23.32 -43.01 31.84
C LEU A 44 24.06 -41.85 31.14
N LEU A 45 24.32 -41.99 29.86
CA LEU A 45 24.59 -40.86 28.99
C LEU A 45 23.29 -40.08 28.86
N ALA A 46 23.09 -39.17 29.81
CA ALA A 46 22.14 -38.08 29.65
C ALA A 46 22.53 -37.30 28.39
N TRP A 47 21.84 -37.58 27.31
CA TRP A 47 21.85 -36.70 26.16
C TRP A 47 21.24 -35.36 26.59
N CYS A 48 22.12 -34.47 27.11
CA CYS A 48 21.87 -33.04 27.07
C CYS A 48 21.85 -32.66 25.61
N ALA A 49 20.68 -32.79 24.95
CA ALA A 49 20.42 -32.14 23.68
C ALA A 49 20.52 -30.63 23.98
N PRO A 50 21.47 -29.88 23.41
CA PRO A 50 21.42 -28.44 23.50
C PRO A 50 20.04 -28.05 22.94
N ALA A 51 19.20 -27.44 23.78
CA ALA A 51 18.02 -26.75 23.30
C ALA A 51 18.52 -25.72 22.28
N ALA A 52 18.37 -26.04 20.99
CA ALA A 52 18.61 -25.08 19.94
C ALA A 52 17.64 -23.94 20.21
N ARG A 53 18.12 -22.90 20.88
CA ARG A 53 17.41 -21.63 20.91
C ARG A 53 17.40 -21.18 19.47
N ALA A 54 16.27 -21.30 18.82
CA ALA A 54 16.00 -20.55 17.60
C ALA A 54 16.13 -19.08 18.02
N ASP A 55 17.21 -18.44 17.63
CA ASP A 55 17.40 -17.01 17.83
C ASP A 55 16.42 -16.36 16.85
N GLU A 56 15.26 -15.92 17.35
CA GLU A 56 14.24 -15.30 16.53
C GLU A 56 14.79 -14.00 15.97
N HIS A 57 14.95 -13.95 14.65
CA HIS A 57 15.43 -12.78 13.94
C HIS A 57 14.26 -11.85 13.62
N ILE A 58 13.94 -10.96 14.54
CA ILE A 58 12.94 -9.91 14.37
C ILE A 58 13.60 -8.64 13.87
N ALA A 59 13.00 -8.00 12.89
CA ALA A 59 13.40 -6.70 12.39
C ALA A 59 12.24 -5.71 12.39
N VAL A 60 12.56 -4.42 12.33
CA VAL A 60 11.60 -3.32 12.25
C VAL A 60 11.89 -2.49 11.00
N VAL A 61 10.85 -2.01 10.35
CA VAL A 61 10.92 -1.05 9.24
C VAL A 61 10.04 0.16 9.53
N LYS A 62 10.49 1.32 9.09
CA LYS A 62 9.74 2.58 9.12
C LYS A 62 9.14 2.82 7.74
N SER A 63 7.92 2.36 7.54
CA SER A 63 7.23 2.46 6.25
C SER A 63 7.08 3.91 5.79
N ASP A 64 6.77 4.82 6.69
CA ASP A 64 6.69 6.25 6.41
C ASP A 64 7.99 6.81 5.82
N GLN A 65 9.13 6.42 6.37
CA GLN A 65 10.45 6.82 5.88
C GLN A 65 10.71 6.21 4.50
N ILE A 66 10.43 4.94 4.32
CA ILE A 66 10.59 4.24 3.05
C ILE A 66 9.76 4.92 1.94
N LEU A 67 8.50 5.23 2.22
CA LEU A 67 7.58 5.82 1.25
C LEU A 67 7.91 7.28 0.91
N LYS A 68 8.61 8.01 1.79
CA LYS A 68 9.00 9.40 1.57
C LYS A 68 10.41 9.53 0.98
N GLU A 69 11.35 8.68 1.42
CA GLU A 69 12.78 8.87 1.15
C GLU A 69 13.34 7.97 0.06
N SER A 70 12.64 6.90 -0.32
CA SER A 70 13.12 6.01 -1.37
C SER A 70 13.30 6.72 -2.71
N VAL A 71 14.29 6.29 -3.48
CA VAL A 71 14.57 6.84 -4.81
C VAL A 71 13.34 6.81 -5.73
N PRO A 72 12.57 5.70 -5.81
CA PRO A 72 11.36 5.66 -6.63
C PRO A 72 10.27 6.63 -6.16
N ALA A 73 10.11 6.80 -4.83
CA ALA A 73 9.11 7.72 -4.29
C ALA A 73 9.43 9.17 -4.66
N LYS A 74 10.68 9.61 -4.43
CA LYS A 74 11.15 10.93 -4.80
C LYS A 74 11.03 11.20 -6.29
N ALA A 75 11.39 10.23 -7.12
CA ALA A 75 11.31 10.35 -8.57
C ALA A 75 9.85 10.52 -9.04
N LEU A 76 8.93 9.71 -8.54
CA LEU A 76 7.50 9.85 -8.86
C LEU A 76 6.92 11.18 -8.37
N SER A 77 7.23 11.58 -7.13
CA SER A 77 6.79 12.87 -6.59
C SER A 77 7.24 14.02 -7.49
N SER A 78 8.52 14.06 -7.86
CA SER A 78 9.05 15.11 -8.75
C SER A 78 8.36 15.14 -10.11
N GLN A 79 8.04 13.98 -10.69
CA GLN A 79 7.31 13.90 -11.96
C GLN A 79 5.87 14.43 -11.83
N ILE A 80 5.20 14.09 -10.74
CA ILE A 80 3.85 14.58 -10.44
C ILE A 80 3.87 16.09 -10.25
N ASP A 81 4.79 16.60 -9.44
CA ASP A 81 4.92 18.03 -9.16
C ASP A 81 5.15 18.84 -10.44
N GLU A 82 6.05 18.38 -11.31
CA GLU A 82 6.31 19.05 -12.58
C GLU A 82 5.09 19.07 -13.50
N MET A 83 4.37 17.95 -13.60
CA MET A 83 3.18 17.83 -14.43
C MET A 83 2.05 18.72 -13.93
N PHE A 84 1.77 18.67 -12.63
CA PHE A 84 0.69 19.45 -12.04
C PHE A 84 1.04 20.93 -11.90
N ARG A 85 2.32 21.28 -11.78
CA ARG A 85 2.78 22.67 -11.83
C ARG A 85 2.42 23.34 -13.15
N LYS A 86 2.62 22.64 -14.29
CA LYS A 86 2.23 23.17 -15.62
C LYS A 86 0.73 23.36 -15.73
N ARG A 87 -0.05 22.35 -15.33
CA ARG A 87 -1.53 22.43 -15.34
C ARG A 87 -2.05 23.54 -14.39
N GLY A 88 -1.44 23.67 -13.22
CA GLY A 88 -1.78 24.72 -12.26
C GLY A 88 -1.50 26.12 -12.79
N ALA A 89 -0.36 26.31 -13.48
CA ALA A 89 -0.01 27.59 -14.10
C ALA A 89 -1.00 27.98 -15.22
N ASP A 90 -1.42 27.01 -16.06
CA ASP A 90 -2.44 27.24 -17.09
C ASP A 90 -3.78 27.64 -16.47
N LEU A 91 -4.24 26.88 -15.47
CA LEU A 91 -5.48 27.17 -14.76
C LEU A 91 -5.44 28.57 -14.12
N GLN A 92 -4.32 28.94 -13.49
CA GLN A 92 -4.13 30.27 -12.90
C GLN A 92 -4.16 31.37 -13.95
N SER A 93 -3.54 31.14 -15.11
CA SER A 93 -3.59 32.10 -16.24
C SER A 93 -5.01 32.35 -16.70
N ARG A 94 -5.82 31.28 -16.84
CA ARG A 94 -7.24 31.38 -17.22
C ARG A 94 -8.07 32.11 -16.16
N VAL A 95 -7.77 31.92 -14.88
CA VAL A 95 -8.40 32.64 -13.77
C VAL A 95 -8.07 34.14 -13.85
N ASN A 96 -6.81 34.48 -14.06
CA ASN A 96 -6.37 35.88 -14.18
C ASN A 96 -7.05 36.56 -15.38
N LYS A 97 -7.15 35.84 -16.51
CA LYS A 97 -7.88 36.34 -17.68
C LYS A 97 -9.35 36.58 -17.37
N PHE A 98 -10.02 35.66 -16.72
CA PHE A 98 -11.43 35.83 -16.31
C PHE A 98 -11.61 37.06 -15.41
N GLN A 99 -10.72 37.26 -14.42
CA GLN A 99 -10.76 38.43 -13.55
C GLN A 99 -10.61 39.73 -14.33
N SER A 100 -9.68 39.77 -15.30
CA SER A 100 -9.50 40.91 -16.19
C SER A 100 -10.74 41.16 -17.04
N ASP A 101 -11.32 40.11 -17.65
CA ASP A 101 -12.51 40.22 -18.49
C ASP A 101 -13.74 40.71 -17.69
N ALA A 102 -13.89 40.23 -16.44
CA ALA A 102 -14.95 40.68 -15.52
C ALA A 102 -14.76 42.15 -15.12
N SER A 103 -13.56 42.56 -14.76
CA SER A 103 -13.25 43.98 -14.43
C SER A 103 -13.48 44.91 -15.61
N ASN A 104 -13.15 44.46 -16.85
CA ASN A 104 -13.40 45.23 -18.06
C ASN A 104 -14.90 45.36 -18.35
N PHE A 105 -15.67 44.28 -18.13
CA PHE A 105 -17.11 44.30 -18.23
C PHE A 105 -17.74 45.32 -17.27
N ASP A 106 -17.32 45.29 -15.99
CA ASP A 106 -17.83 46.26 -14.99
C ASP A 106 -17.62 47.71 -15.42
N LYS A 107 -16.41 48.03 -15.93
CA LYS A 107 -16.06 49.40 -16.39
C LYS A 107 -16.81 49.84 -17.63
N THR A 108 -17.15 48.89 -18.52
CA THR A 108 -17.74 49.23 -19.83
C THR A 108 -19.25 48.94 -19.92
N SER A 109 -19.83 48.27 -18.94
CA SER A 109 -21.21 47.80 -18.96
C SER A 109 -22.26 48.90 -19.19
N ALA A 110 -21.99 50.08 -18.65
CA ALA A 110 -22.89 51.25 -18.81
C ALA A 110 -22.95 51.78 -20.25
N SER A 111 -21.90 51.60 -21.05
CA SER A 111 -21.83 52.03 -22.44
C SER A 111 -22.30 50.98 -23.46
N LEU A 112 -22.63 49.78 -23.04
CA LEU A 112 -23.09 48.71 -23.90
C LEU A 112 -24.60 48.74 -24.12
N SER A 113 -25.05 48.32 -25.29
CA SER A 113 -26.47 48.00 -25.54
C SER A 113 -26.97 46.90 -24.60
N ALA A 114 -28.28 46.80 -24.43
CA ALA A 114 -28.89 45.78 -23.59
C ALA A 114 -28.51 44.34 -24.02
N ASP A 115 -28.52 44.10 -25.32
CA ASP A 115 -28.19 42.78 -25.88
C ASP A 115 -26.73 42.41 -25.72
N GLU A 116 -25.81 43.37 -25.96
CA GLU A 116 -24.36 43.16 -25.77
C GLU A 116 -24.02 42.91 -24.29
N ARG A 117 -24.66 43.62 -23.38
CA ARG A 117 -24.49 43.45 -21.96
C ARG A 117 -24.93 42.05 -21.52
N ALA A 118 -26.12 41.61 -21.97
CA ALA A 118 -26.65 40.30 -21.68
C ALA A 118 -25.73 39.18 -22.24
N ALA A 119 -25.26 39.33 -23.47
CA ALA A 119 -24.35 38.35 -24.09
C ALA A 119 -23.00 38.25 -23.35
N ARG A 120 -22.39 39.38 -22.96
CA ARG A 120 -21.13 39.38 -22.22
C ARG A 120 -21.30 38.77 -20.81
N GLN A 121 -22.39 39.11 -20.13
CA GLN A 121 -22.75 38.55 -18.84
C GLN A 121 -22.91 37.03 -18.90
N ALA A 122 -23.64 36.52 -19.87
CA ALA A 122 -23.83 35.10 -20.08
C ALA A 122 -22.48 34.38 -20.36
N ARG A 123 -21.60 35.00 -21.15
CA ARG A 123 -20.24 34.48 -21.41
C ARG A 123 -19.40 34.39 -20.13
N LEU A 124 -19.41 35.45 -19.32
CA LEU A 124 -18.68 35.45 -18.03
C LEU A 124 -19.21 34.37 -17.09
N GLN A 125 -20.53 34.17 -17.00
CA GLN A 125 -21.14 33.10 -16.24
C GLN A 125 -20.66 31.71 -16.70
N THR A 126 -20.68 31.48 -18.03
CA THR A 126 -20.21 30.22 -18.62
C THR A 126 -18.73 29.95 -18.30
N VAL A 127 -17.87 30.96 -18.45
CA VAL A 127 -16.44 30.84 -18.14
C VAL A 127 -16.23 30.59 -16.65
N ASN A 128 -16.97 31.26 -15.76
CA ASN A 128 -16.88 31.05 -14.31
C ASN A 128 -17.24 29.59 -13.94
N MET A 129 -18.35 29.07 -14.47
CA MET A 129 -18.75 27.67 -14.23
C MET A 129 -17.69 26.68 -14.76
N ALA A 130 -17.10 26.95 -15.93
CA ALA A 130 -16.03 26.13 -16.48
C ALA A 130 -14.79 26.15 -15.58
N LEU A 131 -14.38 27.32 -15.10
CA LEU A 131 -13.22 27.44 -14.19
C LEU A 131 -13.44 26.75 -12.84
N GLN A 132 -14.65 26.81 -12.28
CA GLN A 132 -14.98 26.10 -11.05
C GLN A 132 -14.86 24.57 -11.25
N ARG A 133 -15.43 24.06 -12.35
CA ARG A 133 -15.31 22.63 -12.71
C ARG A 133 -13.87 22.22 -12.94
N ASP A 134 -13.07 23.04 -13.62
CA ASP A 134 -11.68 22.73 -13.95
C ASP A 134 -10.79 22.71 -12.68
N ARG A 135 -11.09 23.58 -11.69
CA ARG A 135 -10.46 23.53 -10.37
C ARG A 135 -10.76 22.24 -9.63
N GLN A 136 -12.02 21.80 -9.68
CA GLN A 136 -12.43 20.54 -9.06
C GLN A 136 -11.69 19.35 -9.70
N TYR A 137 -11.70 19.28 -11.04
CA TYR A 137 -10.99 18.22 -11.75
C TYR A 137 -9.48 18.22 -11.49
N PHE A 138 -8.88 19.41 -11.37
CA PHE A 138 -7.45 19.53 -11.03
C PHE A 138 -7.17 18.94 -9.64
N ALA A 139 -7.97 19.26 -8.64
CA ALA A 139 -7.82 18.75 -7.29
C ALA A 139 -8.05 17.23 -7.21
N ASP A 140 -9.10 16.76 -7.87
CA ASP A 140 -9.45 15.33 -7.91
C ASP A 140 -8.37 14.50 -8.63
N ASP A 141 -7.89 14.97 -9.80
CA ASP A 141 -6.84 14.31 -10.56
C ASP A 141 -5.53 14.25 -9.77
N LEU A 142 -5.15 15.36 -9.10
CA LEU A 142 -3.94 15.40 -8.26
C LEU A 142 -4.03 14.37 -7.13
N THR A 143 -5.15 14.36 -6.41
CA THR A 143 -5.38 13.40 -5.31
C THR A 143 -5.33 11.96 -5.81
N GLN A 144 -6.01 11.66 -6.90
CA GLN A 144 -6.01 10.31 -7.47
C GLN A 144 -4.64 9.90 -7.99
N CYS A 145 -3.90 10.82 -8.63
CA CYS A 145 -2.55 10.60 -9.11
C CYS A 145 -1.60 10.26 -7.94
N GLN A 146 -1.64 11.06 -6.87
CA GLN A 146 -0.83 10.82 -5.68
C GLN A 146 -1.15 9.48 -5.02
N ASN A 147 -2.43 9.15 -4.89
CA ASN A 147 -2.86 7.88 -4.32
C ASN A 147 -2.39 6.67 -5.14
N GLN A 148 -2.48 6.73 -6.47
CA GLN A 148 -2.01 5.64 -7.33
C GLN A 148 -0.47 5.53 -7.33
N ALA A 149 0.24 6.65 -7.30
CA ALA A 149 1.70 6.68 -7.15
C ALA A 149 2.14 6.07 -5.82
N TYR A 150 1.46 6.43 -4.73
CA TYR A 150 1.69 5.84 -3.41
C TYR A 150 1.53 4.31 -3.44
N GLN A 151 0.45 3.79 -4.03
CA GLN A 151 0.23 2.34 -4.17
C GLN A 151 1.31 1.67 -5.01
N ALA A 152 1.79 2.32 -6.08
CA ALA A 152 2.86 1.79 -6.90
C ALA A 152 4.19 1.70 -6.12
N VAL A 153 4.52 2.72 -5.33
CA VAL A 153 5.71 2.70 -4.45
C VAL A 153 5.56 1.64 -3.36
N LEU A 154 4.40 1.54 -2.73
CA LEU A 154 4.11 0.53 -1.71
C LEU A 154 4.31 -0.89 -2.24
N ALA A 155 3.86 -1.15 -3.47
CA ALA A 155 4.00 -2.47 -4.10
C ALA A 155 5.47 -2.87 -4.31
N ILE A 156 6.34 -1.94 -4.72
CA ILE A 156 7.78 -2.22 -4.86
C ILE A 156 8.50 -2.26 -3.51
N ALA A 157 8.06 -1.44 -2.54
CA ALA A 157 8.60 -1.46 -1.18
C ALA A 157 8.35 -2.82 -0.51
N ASN A 158 7.15 -3.37 -0.62
CA ASN A 158 6.82 -4.69 -0.09
C ASN A 158 7.70 -5.79 -0.69
N LYS A 159 7.97 -5.75 -2.00
CA LYS A 159 8.89 -6.69 -2.66
C LYS A 159 10.34 -6.53 -2.15
N ALA A 160 10.79 -5.30 -1.95
CA ALA A 160 12.13 -5.03 -1.42
C ALA A 160 12.25 -5.51 0.04
N ILE A 161 11.23 -5.27 0.88
CA ILE A 161 11.17 -5.79 2.25
C ILE A 161 11.24 -7.32 2.26
N GLU A 162 10.46 -7.99 1.39
CA GLU A 162 10.49 -9.45 1.28
C GLU A 162 11.86 -9.98 0.84
N GLN A 163 12.52 -9.31 -0.10
CA GLN A 163 13.88 -9.66 -0.52
C GLN A 163 14.88 -9.52 0.63
N VAL A 164 14.83 -8.40 1.36
CA VAL A 164 15.69 -8.15 2.52
C VAL A 164 15.41 -9.16 3.63
N ALA A 165 14.13 -9.51 3.84
CA ALA A 165 13.73 -10.53 4.80
C ALA A 165 14.38 -11.88 4.51
N LYS A 166 14.30 -12.33 3.26
CA LYS A 166 14.90 -13.60 2.82
C LYS A 166 16.42 -13.60 2.90
N GLN A 167 17.06 -12.49 2.51
CA GLN A 167 18.53 -12.36 2.55
C GLN A 167 19.08 -12.32 3.97
N GLY A 168 18.33 -11.70 4.89
CA GLY A 168 18.73 -11.55 6.29
C GLY A 168 18.25 -12.66 7.21
N ASN A 169 17.52 -13.67 6.67
CA ASN A 169 16.86 -14.73 7.44
C ASN A 169 16.04 -14.16 8.62
N TYR A 170 15.27 -13.11 8.35
CA TYR A 170 14.35 -12.55 9.34
C TYR A 170 13.07 -13.38 9.39
N ASP A 171 12.69 -13.79 10.60
CA ASP A 171 11.47 -14.57 10.85
C ASP A 171 10.23 -13.68 10.88
N LEU A 172 10.41 -12.42 11.31
CA LEU A 172 9.35 -11.43 11.39
C LEU A 172 9.88 -10.03 11.09
N ILE A 173 9.17 -9.28 10.28
CA ILE A 173 9.39 -7.83 10.10
C ILE A 173 8.14 -7.11 10.60
N VAL A 174 8.33 -6.19 11.54
CA VAL A 174 7.27 -5.36 12.12
C VAL A 174 7.34 -3.97 11.52
N GLU A 175 6.18 -3.45 11.15
CA GLU A 175 6.04 -2.07 10.72
C GLU A 175 5.83 -1.19 11.94
N GLU A 176 6.81 -0.36 12.24
CA GLU A 176 6.83 0.56 13.39
C GLU A 176 6.53 -0.08 14.76
N GLY A 177 7.09 0.47 15.78
CA GLY A 177 6.85 0.10 17.17
C GLY A 177 6.97 1.33 18.05
N VAL A 178 6.28 1.33 19.19
CA VAL A 178 6.40 2.40 20.20
C VAL A 178 7.85 2.55 20.68
N TYR A 179 8.56 1.42 20.78
CA TYR A 179 9.98 1.35 21.09
C TYR A 179 10.60 0.11 20.44
N PHE A 180 11.78 0.27 19.86
CA PHE A 180 12.63 -0.81 19.39
C PHE A 180 14.12 -0.40 19.48
N ASN A 181 14.97 -1.40 19.59
CA ASN A 181 16.42 -1.15 19.60
C ASN A 181 16.86 -0.82 18.15
N PRO A 182 17.65 0.26 17.93
CA PRO A 182 18.11 0.63 16.58
C PRO A 182 18.83 -0.49 15.81
N ARG A 183 19.42 -1.47 16.49
CA ARG A 183 20.12 -2.61 15.86
C ARG A 183 19.20 -3.51 15.04
N ILE A 184 17.87 -3.51 15.32
CA ILE A 184 16.89 -4.30 14.58
C ILE A 184 16.17 -3.47 13.50
N ASP A 185 16.49 -2.19 13.37
CA ASP A 185 15.99 -1.33 12.29
C ASP A 185 16.71 -1.69 10.97
N ILE A 186 15.94 -2.14 10.00
CA ILE A 186 16.45 -2.50 8.68
C ILE A 186 15.98 -1.52 7.59
N THR A 187 15.45 -0.37 7.98
CA THR A 187 14.92 0.64 7.04
C THR A 187 15.95 1.04 5.99
N ASP A 188 17.19 1.30 6.40
CA ASP A 188 18.28 1.67 5.47
C ASP A 188 18.62 0.55 4.49
N LYS A 189 18.54 -0.72 4.91
CA LYS A 189 18.74 -1.86 3.99
C LYS A 189 17.65 -1.92 2.94
N VAL A 190 16.40 -1.65 3.33
CA VAL A 190 15.26 -1.61 2.40
C VAL A 190 15.39 -0.41 1.45
N LEU A 191 15.80 0.76 1.96
CA LEU A 191 16.05 1.94 1.12
C LEU A 191 17.16 1.69 0.10
N ALA A 192 18.25 1.03 0.50
CA ALA A 192 19.33 0.63 -0.41
C ALA A 192 18.85 -0.37 -1.47
N ALA A 193 18.03 -1.35 -1.09
CA ALA A 193 17.43 -2.29 -2.04
C ALA A 193 16.51 -1.58 -3.04
N LEU A 194 15.74 -0.59 -2.59
CA LEU A 194 14.86 0.22 -3.44
C LEU A 194 15.63 1.14 -4.38
N ALA A 195 16.81 1.61 -4.00
CA ALA A 195 17.63 2.45 -4.87
C ALA A 195 18.06 1.75 -6.17
N SER A 196 18.11 0.42 -6.18
CA SER A 196 18.41 -0.40 -7.35
C SER A 196 17.18 -0.80 -8.17
N GLN A 197 15.97 -0.52 -7.69
CA GLN A 197 14.73 -0.87 -8.38
C GLN A 197 14.38 0.17 -9.46
N PRO A 198 13.78 -0.24 -10.57
CA PRO A 198 13.27 0.71 -11.54
C PRO A 198 12.15 1.56 -10.95
N VAL A 199 12.15 2.85 -11.33
CA VAL A 199 11.05 3.75 -10.96
C VAL A 199 9.76 3.27 -11.62
N PRO A 200 8.67 3.09 -10.87
CA PRO A 200 7.39 2.72 -11.46
C PRO A 200 6.94 3.74 -12.50
N PRO A 201 6.23 3.32 -13.54
CA PRO A 201 5.69 4.25 -14.52
C PRO A 201 4.66 5.18 -13.85
N LEU A 202 4.65 6.43 -14.31
CA LEU A 202 3.68 7.41 -13.85
C LEU A 202 2.25 6.91 -14.15
N PRO A 203 1.34 6.89 -13.18
CA PRO A 203 -0.04 6.46 -13.38
C PRO A 203 -0.74 7.22 -14.51
N ASP A 204 -1.61 6.54 -15.27
CA ASP A 204 -2.27 7.16 -16.43
C ASP A 204 -3.24 8.29 -16.05
N ILE A 205 -3.80 8.23 -14.84
CA ILE A 205 -4.61 9.32 -14.31
C ILE A 205 -3.83 10.64 -14.25
N CYS A 206 -2.53 10.58 -13.95
CA CYS A 206 -1.66 11.76 -13.88
C CYS A 206 -1.51 12.45 -15.25
N LYS A 207 -1.60 11.67 -16.34
CA LYS A 207 -1.42 12.14 -17.72
C LYS A 207 -2.69 12.74 -18.33
N ARG A 208 -3.83 12.66 -17.62
CA ARG A 208 -5.09 13.22 -18.14
C ARG A 208 -4.95 14.72 -18.31
N SER A 209 -5.11 15.17 -19.54
CA SER A 209 -5.30 16.58 -19.84
C SER A 209 -6.75 16.92 -19.55
N SER A 210 -7.01 18.01 -18.83
CA SER A 210 -8.36 18.59 -18.76
C SER A 210 -8.76 18.98 -20.19
N LYS A 211 -9.75 18.24 -20.74
CA LYS A 211 -10.38 18.60 -22.02
C LYS A 211 -11.28 19.80 -21.85
#